data_4adbbd46cd5825aae3db909c499a76d1
#
_entry.id   4adbbd46cd5825aae3db909c499a76d1
#
_cell.length_a   1.000
_cell.length_b   1.000
_cell.length_c   1.000
_cell.angle_alpha   90.00
_cell.angle_beta   90.00
_cell.angle_gamma   90.00
#
_symmetry.space_group_name_H-M   'P 1'
#
loop_
_entity.id
_entity.type
_entity.pdbx_description
1 polymer ?
#
loop_
_entity_poly.entity_id
_entity_poly.type
_entity_poly.pdbx_seq_one_letter_code
_entity_poly.pdbx_strand_id
1 'polypeptide(L)'
;METRMGKIYSDALGREMEYIRYGSSGKPFFAVPSQDGRYFDFANFGMVDAVADYIEQGRIQIISFDTIDRETWSNEGGDPAARMQLHEKWYHYVCDELYPHVMAETGYSGRAGTTGCSMGAYHAANFFFRRPDLFD
;
A
#
# COMPACT_ATOMS: atom_id res chain seq x y z
N MET A 1 7.05 18.04 -7.09
CA MET A 1 6.36 17.02 -6.23
C MET A 1 7.34 16.50 -5.20
N GLU A 2 6.96 16.59 -3.94
CA GLU A 2 7.76 16.01 -2.87
C GLU A 2 7.63 14.49 -2.90
N THR A 3 8.77 13.80 -2.77
CA THR A 3 8.82 12.34 -2.76
C THR A 3 9.63 11.89 -1.55
N ARG A 4 9.09 11.00 -0.76
CA ARG A 4 9.75 10.52 0.45
C ARG A 4 9.69 8.99 0.53
N MET A 5 10.85 8.37 0.53
CA MET A 5 10.98 6.92 0.76
C MET A 5 11.02 6.63 2.25
N GLY A 6 10.46 5.49 2.64
CA GLY A 6 10.51 5.02 4.01
C GLY A 6 10.69 3.51 4.08
N LYS A 7 11.09 3.07 5.25
CA LYS A 7 11.30 1.66 5.55
C LYS A 7 10.92 1.43 7.00
N ILE A 8 10.07 0.44 7.25
CA ILE A 8 9.71 0.06 8.62
C ILE A 8 9.90 -1.43 8.82
N TYR A 9 10.28 -1.81 10.03
CA TYR A 9 10.32 -3.22 10.41
C TYR A 9 8.90 -3.69 10.71
N SER A 10 8.49 -4.79 10.06
CA SER A 10 7.20 -5.41 10.30
C SER A 10 7.32 -6.52 11.32
N ASP A 11 6.69 -6.38 12.47
CA ASP A 11 6.60 -7.45 13.47
C ASP A 11 5.79 -8.63 12.92
N ALA A 12 4.72 -8.33 12.16
CA ALA A 12 3.88 -9.37 11.57
C ALA A 12 4.65 -10.24 10.57
N LEU A 13 5.54 -9.63 9.78
CA LEU A 13 6.29 -10.33 8.72
C LEU A 13 7.71 -10.71 9.14
N GLY A 14 8.22 -10.14 10.24
CA GLY A 14 9.58 -10.41 10.72
C GLY A 14 10.66 -9.89 9.80
N ARG A 15 10.41 -8.78 9.09
CA ARG A 15 11.35 -8.21 8.12
C ARG A 15 11.09 -6.72 7.93
N GLU A 16 12.05 -6.04 7.33
CA GLU A 16 11.86 -4.65 6.91
C GLU A 16 11.05 -4.59 5.62
N MET A 17 10.14 -3.60 5.55
CA MET A 17 9.28 -3.37 4.40
C MET A 17 9.43 -1.92 3.94
N GLU A 18 9.44 -1.72 2.63
CA GLU A 18 9.64 -0.41 2.03
C GLU A 18 8.35 0.19 1.51
N TYR A 19 8.28 1.51 1.53
CA TYR A 19 7.18 2.27 0.95
C TYR A 19 7.71 3.61 0.43
N ILE A 20 6.88 4.28 -0.37
CA ILE A 20 7.19 5.60 -0.89
C ILE A 20 5.94 6.46 -0.84
N ARG A 21 6.12 7.74 -0.49
CA ARG A 21 5.03 8.71 -0.47
C ARG A 21 5.31 9.78 -1.52
N TYR A 22 4.32 10.04 -2.37
CA TYR A 22 4.33 11.10 -3.37
C TYR A 22 3.35 12.18 -2.93
N GLY A 23 3.84 13.40 -2.75
CA GLY A 23 3.05 14.52 -2.26
C GLY A 23 3.23 14.76 -0.77
N SER A 24 2.73 15.92 -0.31
CA SER A 24 2.92 16.36 1.08
C SER A 24 1.63 16.78 1.78
N SER A 25 0.50 16.83 1.07
CA SER A 25 -0.77 17.25 1.63
C SER A 25 -1.94 16.64 0.87
N GLY A 26 -3.13 16.73 1.46
CA GLY A 26 -4.35 16.19 0.88
C GLY A 26 -4.63 14.76 1.34
N LYS A 27 -5.68 14.18 0.78
CA LYS A 27 -6.13 12.85 1.17
C LYS A 27 -5.12 11.79 0.74
N PRO A 28 -4.65 10.94 1.69
CA PRO A 28 -3.76 9.83 1.33
C PRO A 28 -4.51 8.70 0.64
N PHE A 29 -3.90 8.16 -0.44
CA PHE A 29 -4.37 6.96 -1.11
C PHE A 29 -3.30 5.90 -1.03
N PHE A 30 -3.65 4.76 -0.44
CA PHE A 30 -2.77 3.59 -0.39
C PHE A 30 -2.90 2.87 -1.73
N ALA A 31 -1.85 2.93 -2.52
CA ALA A 31 -1.79 2.41 -3.87
C ALA A 31 -1.06 1.08 -3.89
N VAL A 32 -1.80 0.01 -4.18
CA VAL A 32 -1.24 -1.34 -4.20
C VAL A 32 -0.79 -1.67 -5.62
N PRO A 33 0.46 -2.08 -5.82
CA PRO A 33 0.94 -2.43 -7.17
C PRO A 33 0.27 -3.70 -7.70
N SER A 34 0.46 -3.97 -8.98
CA SER A 34 0.01 -5.21 -9.60
C SER A 34 0.75 -6.40 -9.01
N GLN A 35 0.38 -7.62 -9.43
CA GLN A 35 0.94 -8.86 -8.87
C GLN A 35 2.47 -8.86 -8.85
N ASP A 36 3.05 -9.29 -7.75
CA ASP A 36 4.49 -9.34 -7.48
C ASP A 36 5.17 -7.96 -7.42
N GLY A 37 4.37 -6.88 -7.34
CA GLY A 37 4.89 -5.53 -7.44
C GLY A 37 5.60 -5.04 -6.19
N ARG A 38 6.44 -4.02 -6.44
CA ARG A 38 7.23 -3.32 -5.44
C ARG A 38 6.73 -1.89 -5.29
N TYR A 39 7.17 -1.22 -4.24
CA TYR A 39 6.74 0.14 -3.91
C TYR A 39 6.93 1.15 -5.05
N PHE A 40 7.83 0.90 -5.99
CA PHE A 40 8.11 1.82 -7.10
C PHE A 40 7.30 1.54 -8.37
N ASP A 41 6.59 0.41 -8.45
CA ASP A 41 5.94 -0.02 -9.70
C ASP A 41 4.74 0.85 -10.07
N PHE A 42 3.99 1.34 -9.10
CA PHE A 42 2.85 2.22 -9.37
C PHE A 42 3.29 3.46 -10.15
N ALA A 43 4.41 4.06 -9.76
CA ALA A 43 4.99 5.18 -10.49
C ALA A 43 5.58 4.75 -11.84
N ASN A 44 6.27 3.60 -11.89
CA ASN A 44 6.89 3.12 -13.12
C ASN A 44 5.88 2.83 -14.21
N PHE A 45 4.65 2.47 -13.86
CA PHE A 45 3.58 2.28 -14.83
C PHE A 45 2.85 3.57 -15.19
N GLY A 46 3.34 4.71 -14.74
CA GLY A 46 2.81 6.03 -15.13
C GLY A 46 1.64 6.53 -14.29
N MET A 47 1.25 5.82 -13.24
CA MET A 47 0.06 6.19 -12.46
C MET A 47 0.27 7.47 -11.64
N VAL A 48 1.48 7.66 -11.10
CA VAL A 48 1.79 8.90 -10.36
C VAL A 48 1.77 10.10 -11.30
N ASP A 49 2.35 9.96 -12.49
CA ASP A 49 2.32 11.01 -13.51
C ASP A 49 0.89 11.35 -13.95
N ALA A 50 0.04 10.33 -14.06
CA ALA A 50 -1.35 10.52 -14.47
C ALA A 50 -2.16 11.37 -13.47
N VAL A 51 -1.81 11.34 -12.19
CA VAL A 51 -2.49 12.11 -11.14
C VAL A 51 -1.64 13.25 -10.59
N ALA A 52 -0.54 13.57 -11.26
CA ALA A 52 0.44 14.56 -10.78
C ALA A 52 -0.18 15.92 -10.48
N ASP A 53 -1.12 16.39 -11.31
CA ASP A 53 -1.77 17.67 -11.10
C ASP A 53 -2.51 17.74 -9.76
N TYR A 54 -3.18 16.65 -9.38
CA TYR A 54 -3.88 16.60 -8.10
C TYR A 54 -2.92 16.58 -6.91
N ILE A 55 -1.78 15.91 -7.09
CA ILE A 55 -0.73 15.88 -6.06
C ILE A 55 -0.10 17.26 -5.91
N GLU A 56 0.24 17.92 -7.01
CA GLU A 56 0.83 19.26 -7.02
C GLU A 56 -0.11 20.30 -6.40
N GLN A 57 -1.41 20.14 -6.58
CA GLN A 57 -2.42 21.01 -5.98
C GLN A 57 -2.65 20.73 -4.50
N GLY A 58 -2.00 19.72 -3.93
CA GLY A 58 -2.17 19.35 -2.54
C GLY A 58 -3.52 18.69 -2.22
N ARG A 59 -4.18 18.12 -3.23
CA ARG A 59 -5.50 17.49 -3.05
C ARG A 59 -5.40 16.03 -2.61
N ILE A 60 -4.35 15.33 -3.08
CA ILE A 60 -4.11 13.93 -2.75
C ILE A 60 -2.62 13.69 -2.51
N GLN A 61 -2.33 12.61 -1.80
CA GLN A 61 -1.00 12.01 -1.69
C GLN A 61 -1.12 10.53 -2.04
N ILE A 62 -0.08 9.98 -2.65
CA ILE A 62 -0.05 8.56 -2.99
C ILE A 62 0.98 7.88 -2.08
N ILE A 63 0.56 6.81 -1.42
CA ILE A 63 1.44 5.94 -0.65
C ILE A 63 1.50 4.58 -1.37
N SER A 64 2.64 4.26 -1.97
CA SER A 64 2.84 2.97 -2.62
C SER A 64 3.81 2.13 -1.79
N PHE A 65 3.59 0.82 -1.75
CA PHE A 65 4.29 -0.05 -0.82
C PHE A 65 4.47 -1.44 -1.41
N ASP A 66 5.35 -2.22 -0.78
CA ASP A 66 5.70 -3.55 -1.26
C ASP A 66 4.59 -4.56 -1.02
N THR A 67 4.39 -5.45 -2.01
CA THR A 67 3.65 -6.70 -1.81
C THR A 67 4.61 -7.83 -1.48
N ILE A 68 4.05 -8.95 -1.02
CA ILE A 68 4.76 -10.23 -0.91
C ILE A 68 4.06 -11.30 -1.76
N ASP A 69 3.42 -10.89 -2.84
CA ASP A 69 2.65 -11.78 -3.71
C ASP A 69 3.46 -12.97 -4.21
N ARG A 70 4.78 -12.80 -4.40
CA ARG A 70 5.66 -13.91 -4.81
C ARG A 70 5.62 -15.08 -3.84
N GLU A 71 5.43 -14.81 -2.57
CA GLU A 71 5.43 -15.80 -1.50
C GLU A 71 4.03 -16.34 -1.21
N THR A 72 3.00 -15.68 -1.71
CA THR A 72 1.59 -16.01 -1.45
C THR A 72 0.87 -16.38 -2.75
N TRP A 73 0.24 -15.43 -3.41
CA TRP A 73 -0.59 -15.69 -4.59
C TRP A 73 0.18 -16.32 -5.74
N SER A 74 1.42 -15.89 -5.97
CA SER A 74 2.25 -16.40 -7.07
C SER A 74 2.98 -17.71 -6.71
N ASN A 75 2.98 -18.10 -5.44
CA ASN A 75 3.62 -19.34 -4.99
C ASN A 75 2.67 -20.53 -5.16
N GLU A 76 2.33 -20.86 -6.39
CA GLU A 76 1.29 -21.86 -6.70
C GLU A 76 1.63 -23.27 -6.21
N GLY A 77 2.93 -23.60 -6.11
CA GLY A 77 3.40 -24.90 -5.61
C GLY A 77 3.45 -24.99 -4.08
N GLY A 78 3.18 -23.89 -3.38
CA GLY A 78 3.22 -23.88 -1.93
C GLY A 78 1.96 -24.45 -1.28
N ASP A 79 2.05 -24.75 0.01
CA ASP A 79 0.90 -25.21 0.78
C ASP A 79 -0.18 -24.12 0.86
N PRO A 80 -1.43 -24.40 0.45
CA PRO A 80 -2.47 -23.37 0.42
C PRO A 80 -2.73 -22.69 1.77
N ALA A 81 -2.74 -23.47 2.86
CA ALA A 81 -2.97 -22.91 4.19
C ALA A 81 -1.83 -21.99 4.61
N ALA A 82 -0.58 -22.40 4.37
CA ALA A 82 0.59 -21.59 4.69
C ALA A 82 0.63 -20.30 3.88
N ARG A 83 0.28 -20.37 2.60
CA ARG A 83 0.19 -19.20 1.71
C ARG A 83 -0.85 -18.20 2.23
N MET A 84 -2.00 -18.66 2.63
CA MET A 84 -3.06 -17.82 3.14
C MET A 84 -2.69 -17.18 4.49
N GLN A 85 -2.04 -17.95 5.37
CA GLN A 85 -1.58 -17.42 6.65
C GLN A 85 -0.56 -16.30 6.44
N LEU A 86 0.35 -16.46 5.48
CA LEU A 86 1.35 -15.43 5.16
C LEU A 86 0.68 -14.19 4.53
N HIS A 87 -0.31 -14.39 3.66
CA HIS A 87 -1.10 -13.29 3.12
C HIS A 87 -1.79 -12.50 4.24
N GLU A 88 -2.36 -13.18 5.23
CA GLU A 88 -2.99 -12.52 6.37
C GLU A 88 -1.98 -11.73 7.20
N LYS A 89 -0.75 -12.21 7.35
CA LYS A 89 0.32 -11.45 8.01
C LYS A 89 0.65 -10.17 7.25
N TRP A 90 0.69 -10.22 5.91
CA TRP A 90 0.88 -9.02 5.09
C TRP A 90 -0.30 -8.05 5.23
N TYR A 91 -1.52 -8.57 5.25
CA TYR A 91 -2.71 -7.76 5.51
C TYR A 91 -2.60 -7.02 6.85
N HIS A 92 -2.19 -7.70 7.90
CA HIS A 92 -1.99 -7.08 9.21
C HIS A 92 -0.84 -6.08 9.21
N TYR A 93 0.24 -6.36 8.48
CA TYR A 93 1.30 -5.39 8.28
C TYR A 93 0.74 -4.09 7.71
N VAL A 94 -0.02 -4.17 6.64
CA VAL A 94 -0.55 -2.97 5.98
C VAL A 94 -1.50 -2.20 6.89
N CYS A 95 -2.46 -2.88 7.51
CA CYS A 95 -3.52 -2.22 8.28
C CYS A 95 -3.07 -1.80 9.67
N ASP A 96 -2.24 -2.59 10.33
CA ASP A 96 -1.93 -2.41 11.75
C ASP A 96 -0.53 -1.81 11.99
N GLU A 97 0.35 -1.84 11.00
CA GLU A 97 1.71 -1.33 11.13
C GLU A 97 1.98 -0.18 10.15
N LEU A 98 1.85 -0.42 8.84
CA LEU A 98 2.12 0.60 7.83
C LEU A 98 1.14 1.77 7.92
N TYR A 99 -0.15 1.47 7.98
CA TYR A 99 -1.20 2.50 7.99
C TYR A 99 -0.99 3.51 9.13
N PRO A 100 -0.92 3.09 10.42
CA PRO A 100 -0.74 4.07 11.48
C PRO A 100 0.57 4.83 11.38
N HIS A 101 1.65 4.19 10.93
CA HIS A 101 2.95 4.84 10.76
C HIS A 101 2.88 5.96 9.72
N VAL A 102 2.35 5.66 8.55
CA VAL A 102 2.28 6.61 7.43
C VAL A 102 1.27 7.72 7.72
N MET A 103 0.11 7.38 8.29
CA MET A 103 -0.91 8.39 8.61
C MET A 103 -0.38 9.40 9.63
N ALA A 104 0.42 8.96 10.59
CA ALA A 104 1.08 9.87 11.53
C ALA A 104 2.05 10.83 10.80
N GLU A 105 2.78 10.33 9.80
CA GLU A 105 3.67 11.19 9.00
C GLU A 105 2.91 12.23 8.18
N THR A 106 1.73 11.85 7.65
CA THR A 106 0.95 12.76 6.79
C THR A 106 0.24 13.85 7.58
N GLY A 107 -0.06 13.60 8.84
CA GLY A 107 -0.88 14.50 9.66
C GLY A 107 -2.34 14.58 9.22
N TYR A 108 -2.78 13.74 8.28
CA TYR A 108 -4.16 13.72 7.80
C TYR A 108 -5.08 13.08 8.83
N SER A 109 -6.18 13.75 9.15
CA SER A 109 -7.07 13.32 10.24
C SER A 109 -8.24 12.44 9.79
N GLY A 110 -8.49 12.32 8.49
CA GLY A 110 -9.56 11.49 7.94
C GLY A 110 -9.09 10.07 7.61
N ARG A 111 -9.99 9.29 7.04
CA ARG A 111 -9.67 7.97 6.51
C ARG A 111 -8.92 8.10 5.18
N ALA A 112 -8.12 7.11 4.86
CA ALA A 112 -7.43 7.05 3.58
C ALA A 112 -8.30 6.38 2.52
N GLY A 113 -7.97 6.61 1.25
CA GLY A 113 -8.50 5.81 0.15
C GLY A 113 -7.59 4.63 -0.17
N THR A 114 -8.08 3.68 -0.94
CA THR A 114 -7.28 2.59 -1.50
C THR A 114 -7.46 2.55 -3.01
N THR A 115 -6.41 2.19 -3.71
CA THR A 115 -6.44 2.00 -5.16
C THR A 115 -5.41 0.97 -5.57
N GLY A 116 -5.53 0.44 -6.77
CA GLY A 116 -4.58 -0.52 -7.28
C GLY A 116 -4.96 -1.00 -8.68
N CYS A 117 -4.03 -1.70 -9.30
CA CYS A 117 -4.22 -2.28 -10.64
C CYS A 117 -4.13 -3.79 -10.55
N SER A 118 -5.01 -4.52 -11.27
CA SER A 118 -4.98 -5.99 -11.34
C SER A 118 -5.06 -6.60 -9.93
N MET A 119 -4.08 -7.43 -9.53
CA MET A 119 -4.02 -8.00 -8.17
C MET A 119 -4.03 -6.90 -7.11
N GLY A 120 -3.42 -5.75 -7.40
CA GLY A 120 -3.47 -4.59 -6.50
C GLY A 120 -4.88 -4.07 -6.27
N ALA A 121 -5.74 -4.13 -7.27
CA ALA A 121 -7.15 -3.75 -7.12
C ALA A 121 -7.89 -4.73 -6.20
N TYR A 122 -7.59 -6.02 -6.30
CA TYR A 122 -8.13 -7.02 -5.37
C TYR A 122 -7.70 -6.71 -3.93
N HIS A 123 -6.41 -6.44 -3.72
CA HIS A 123 -5.92 -6.08 -2.39
C HIS A 123 -6.58 -4.80 -1.86
N ALA A 124 -6.71 -3.79 -2.71
CA ALA A 124 -7.34 -2.52 -2.32
C ALA A 124 -8.79 -2.74 -1.89
N ALA A 125 -9.54 -3.56 -2.62
CA ALA A 125 -10.92 -3.91 -2.27
C ALA A 125 -10.96 -4.69 -0.95
N ASN A 126 -10.05 -5.63 -0.77
CA ASN A 126 -9.98 -6.43 0.47
C ASN A 126 -9.74 -5.53 1.69
N PHE A 127 -8.83 -4.57 1.60
CA PHE A 127 -8.61 -3.58 2.68
C PHE A 127 -9.87 -2.76 2.93
N PHE A 128 -10.48 -2.24 1.89
CA PHE A 128 -11.68 -1.40 2.00
C PHE A 128 -12.83 -2.14 2.69
N PHE A 129 -13.12 -3.35 2.23
CA PHE A 129 -14.25 -4.10 2.78
C PHE A 129 -13.99 -4.63 4.18
N ARG A 130 -12.76 -4.97 4.51
CA ARG A 130 -12.43 -5.52 5.84
C ARG A 130 -12.17 -4.44 6.88
N ARG A 131 -11.70 -3.26 6.47
CA ARG A 131 -11.33 -2.17 7.38
C ARG A 131 -11.98 -0.86 6.97
N PRO A 132 -13.32 -0.77 7.03
CA PRO A 132 -14.02 0.49 6.74
C PRO A 132 -13.75 1.58 7.76
N ASP A 133 -13.15 1.24 8.90
CA ASP A 133 -12.66 2.19 9.89
C ASP A 133 -11.41 2.96 9.43
N LEU A 134 -10.61 2.36 8.54
CA LEU A 134 -9.39 2.95 8.03
C LEU A 134 -9.56 3.57 6.64
N PHE A 135 -10.38 2.97 5.81
CA PHE A 135 -10.50 3.31 4.38
C PHE A 135 -11.93 3.66 3.99
N ASP A 136 -12.03 4.65 3.08
CA ASP A 136 -13.33 5.04 2.50
C ASP A 136 -13.25 5.29 0.99
#